data_db6052fc0b43e98484040b16dcfe3ec8
#
_entry.id   db6052fc0b43e98484040b16dcfe3ec8
#
_cell.length_a   1.000
_cell.length_b   1.000
_cell.length_c   1.000
_cell.angle_alpha   90.00
_cell.angle_beta   90.00
_cell.angle_gamma   90.00
#
_symmetry.space_group_name_H-M   'P 1'
#
loop_
_entity.id
_entity.type
_entity.pdbx_description
1 polymer ?
#
loop_
_entity_poly.entity_id
_entity_poly.type
_entity_poly.pdbx_seq_one_letter_code
_entity_poly.pdbx_strand_id
1 'polypeptide(L)'
;MNRTTLGLTVGFFVCAAATAMAQTSAGARIFRGSVGGSNFQMRLNIQGTNVSGTYSYDTVGEDIKLTGQLDAQGKLDLAEFDARGKQSGKFACKQFDAVEPDCMWSRPDGTCEAYATITEQHIGFANGLQIVPKTIANRRSGVKVSCPQLAAAGGALSPGAASFNRRVLALTQKAIKDFEPGSEAGKNALERNYNVLIAGDDLISVEMTEYQYSGGAHPNDSFDSLTYDLSANKELGLDDLFKPGSDYKTAIAKYVVADIEKRAVAIEESDAKSEGRKPVKRDDPIVTEDQLSEISSWGLTPKGLVVYFDFAHAIAVFDRTVIPYNVVSEYLKPNSPATRIYKH
;
A
#
# COMPACT_ATOMS: atom_id res chain seq x y z
N MET A 1 -29.11 71.60 27.61
CA MET A 1 -27.76 70.99 27.50
C MET A 1 -27.98 69.50 27.38
N ASN A 2 -28.13 68.98 26.18
CA ASN A 2 -28.32 67.58 25.90
C ASN A 2 -26.96 66.91 25.57
N ARG A 3 -26.61 65.90 26.36
CA ARG A 3 -25.46 65.03 26.07
C ARG A 3 -25.97 63.74 25.41
N THR A 4 -25.69 63.60 24.15
CA THR A 4 -25.94 62.40 23.36
C THR A 4 -24.77 61.43 23.54
N THR A 5 -25.00 60.27 24.16
CA THR A 5 -24.02 59.17 24.27
C THR A 5 -24.10 58.29 23.06
N LEU A 6 -23.01 58.24 22.30
CA LEU A 6 -22.84 57.38 21.11
C LEU A 6 -22.35 56.02 21.58
N GLY A 7 -23.22 55.00 21.51
CA GLY A 7 -22.85 53.63 21.80
C GLY A 7 -22.16 52.96 20.60
N LEU A 8 -20.90 52.57 20.77
CA LEU A 8 -20.12 51.83 19.80
C LEU A 8 -20.38 50.31 19.96
N THR A 9 -21.16 49.73 19.03
CA THR A 9 -21.40 48.28 19.03
C THR A 9 -20.29 47.63 18.21
N VAL A 10 -19.37 46.93 18.91
CA VAL A 10 -18.33 46.11 18.26
C VAL A 10 -18.98 44.77 17.89
N GLY A 11 -19.24 44.58 16.62
CA GLY A 11 -19.68 43.29 16.08
C GLY A 11 -18.50 42.33 15.98
N PHE A 12 -18.48 41.27 16.78
CA PHE A 12 -17.60 40.14 16.63
C PHE A 12 -18.07 39.31 15.44
N PHE A 13 -17.35 39.39 14.31
CA PHE A 13 -17.48 38.42 13.21
C PHE A 13 -16.72 37.15 13.63
N VAL A 14 -17.42 36.14 14.11
CA VAL A 14 -16.89 34.78 14.24
C VAL A 14 -16.84 34.18 12.83
N CYS A 15 -15.65 34.18 12.24
CA CYS A 15 -15.40 33.44 11.02
C CYS A 15 -15.36 31.94 11.40
N ALA A 16 -16.49 31.25 11.25
CA ALA A 16 -16.53 29.78 11.32
C ALA A 16 -15.81 29.24 10.08
N ALA A 17 -14.56 28.84 10.25
CA ALA A 17 -13.89 27.99 9.29
C ALA A 17 -14.64 26.65 9.27
N ALA A 18 -15.52 26.48 8.29
CA ALA A 18 -16.11 25.19 7.98
C ALA A 18 -15.00 24.29 7.44
N THR A 19 -14.39 23.49 8.30
CA THR A 19 -13.66 22.30 7.88
C THR A 19 -14.64 21.42 7.15
N ALA A 20 -14.57 21.41 5.82
CA ALA A 20 -15.29 20.46 5.01
C ALA A 20 -14.75 19.05 5.37
N MET A 21 -15.40 18.40 6.30
CA MET A 21 -15.28 16.97 6.50
C MET A 21 -15.75 16.35 5.18
N ALA A 22 -14.81 15.82 4.39
CA ALA A 22 -15.16 15.03 3.22
C ALA A 22 -16.02 13.86 3.70
N GLN A 23 -17.33 13.95 3.44
CA GLN A 23 -18.24 12.83 3.64
C GLN A 23 -17.72 11.68 2.80
N THR A 24 -17.24 10.62 3.45
CA THR A 24 -17.00 9.34 2.79
C THR A 24 -18.35 8.86 2.26
N SER A 25 -18.58 9.06 0.97
CA SER A 25 -19.72 8.44 0.29
C SER A 25 -19.59 6.92 0.45
N ALA A 26 -20.63 6.28 0.97
CA ALA A 26 -20.70 4.83 1.04
C ALA A 26 -20.46 4.26 -0.36
N GLY A 27 -19.32 3.54 -0.56
CA GLY A 27 -18.94 2.96 -1.85
C GLY A 27 -17.63 3.47 -2.47
N ALA A 28 -16.93 4.45 -1.88
CA ALA A 28 -15.62 4.87 -2.39
C ALA A 28 -14.54 3.85 -2.02
N ARG A 29 -13.80 3.37 -3.03
CA ARG A 29 -12.61 2.50 -2.85
C ARG A 29 -11.37 3.37 -2.66
N ILE A 30 -10.51 2.99 -1.73
CA ILE A 30 -9.29 3.72 -1.37
C ILE A 30 -8.09 2.90 -1.83
N PHE A 31 -7.13 3.57 -2.46
CA PHE A 31 -5.91 2.94 -2.95
C PHE A 31 -4.68 3.72 -2.50
N ARG A 32 -3.59 2.99 -2.32
CA ARG A 32 -2.23 3.53 -2.26
C ARG A 32 -1.48 3.09 -3.50
N GLY A 33 -0.54 3.91 -3.93
CA GLY A 33 0.25 3.57 -5.09
C GLY A 33 1.44 4.48 -5.29
N SER A 34 2.16 4.24 -6.37
CA SER A 34 3.25 5.10 -6.82
C SER A 34 3.27 5.23 -8.34
N VAL A 35 3.77 6.36 -8.82
CA VAL A 35 4.09 6.61 -10.23
C VAL A 35 5.50 7.16 -10.29
N GLY A 36 6.41 6.48 -11.00
CA GLY A 36 7.80 6.91 -11.14
C GLY A 36 8.50 7.16 -9.80
N GLY A 37 8.20 6.34 -8.78
CA GLY A 37 8.75 6.48 -7.43
C GLY A 37 8.06 7.50 -6.53
N SER A 38 7.06 8.25 -7.02
CA SER A 38 6.29 9.21 -6.22
C SER A 38 5.04 8.56 -5.66
N ASN A 39 4.95 8.42 -4.34
CA ASN A 39 3.81 7.80 -3.66
C ASN A 39 2.58 8.70 -3.65
N PHE A 40 1.40 8.08 -3.77
CA PHE A 40 0.11 8.77 -3.75
C PHE A 40 -0.95 7.99 -2.97
N GLN A 41 -1.98 8.70 -2.55
CA GLN A 41 -3.25 8.13 -2.12
C GLN A 41 -4.32 8.46 -3.16
N MET A 42 -5.14 7.46 -3.53
CA MET A 42 -6.21 7.60 -4.53
C MET A 42 -7.54 7.15 -3.93
N ARG A 43 -8.60 7.85 -4.28
CA ARG A 43 -9.97 7.52 -3.88
C ARG A 43 -10.84 7.48 -5.13
N LEU A 44 -11.46 6.34 -5.40
CA LEU A 44 -12.32 6.12 -6.57
C LEU A 44 -13.75 5.78 -6.14
N ASN A 45 -14.71 6.37 -6.82
CA ASN A 45 -16.12 6.03 -6.77
C ASN A 45 -16.50 5.34 -8.09
N ILE A 46 -16.90 4.06 -8.01
CA ILE A 46 -17.24 3.24 -9.18
C ILE A 46 -18.75 3.03 -9.21
N GLN A 47 -19.40 3.49 -10.27
CA GLN A 47 -20.84 3.38 -10.49
C GLN A 47 -21.10 2.72 -11.85
N GLY A 48 -21.36 1.42 -11.85
CA GLY A 48 -21.41 0.64 -13.09
C GLY A 48 -20.05 0.69 -13.80
N THR A 49 -20.02 1.17 -15.02
CA THR A 49 -18.77 1.38 -15.78
C THR A 49 -18.11 2.74 -15.53
N ASN A 50 -18.83 3.70 -14.93
CA ASN A 50 -18.30 5.04 -14.72
C ASN A 50 -17.43 5.10 -13.46
N VAL A 51 -16.25 5.69 -13.57
CA VAL A 51 -15.31 5.89 -12.48
C VAL A 51 -15.01 7.37 -12.33
N SER A 52 -15.08 7.85 -11.09
CA SER A 52 -14.69 9.21 -10.74
C SER A 52 -13.95 9.20 -9.42
N GLY A 53 -13.09 10.19 -9.19
CA GLY A 53 -12.35 10.27 -7.94
C GLY A 53 -11.30 11.35 -7.92
N THR A 54 -10.40 11.22 -6.96
CA THR A 54 -9.23 12.08 -6.81
C THR A 54 -8.03 11.25 -6.37
N TYR A 55 -6.85 11.78 -6.61
CA TYR A 55 -5.65 11.31 -5.96
C TYR A 55 -4.73 12.48 -5.62
N SER A 56 -3.87 12.28 -4.65
CA SER A 56 -2.87 13.28 -4.25
C SER A 56 -1.54 12.63 -3.93
N TYR A 57 -0.46 13.24 -4.39
CA TYR A 57 0.88 12.84 -4.01
C TYR A 57 1.17 13.21 -2.57
N ASP A 58 1.83 12.32 -1.83
CA ASP A 58 2.19 12.54 -0.41
C ASP A 58 3.07 13.78 -0.20
N THR A 59 3.81 14.18 -1.23
CA THR A 59 4.73 15.33 -1.19
C THR A 59 4.05 16.67 -1.47
N VAL A 60 2.91 16.68 -2.15
CA VAL A 60 2.23 17.91 -2.63
C VAL A 60 0.94 18.15 -1.88
N GLY A 61 0.14 17.10 -1.62
CA GLY A 61 -1.11 17.18 -0.84
C GLY A 61 -2.28 17.86 -1.56
N GLU A 62 -2.13 18.23 -2.85
CA GLU A 62 -3.23 18.76 -3.67
C GLU A 62 -3.97 17.63 -4.36
N ASP A 63 -5.31 17.70 -4.32
CA ASP A 63 -6.18 16.72 -4.98
C ASP A 63 -6.19 16.93 -6.50
N ILE A 64 -5.82 15.88 -7.22
CA ILE A 64 -5.88 15.79 -8.68
C ILE A 64 -7.12 14.99 -9.04
N LYS A 65 -7.98 15.56 -9.89
CA LYS A 65 -9.26 14.95 -10.27
C LYS A 65 -9.07 13.83 -11.28
N LEU A 66 -9.82 12.73 -11.09
CA LEU A 66 -9.88 11.57 -11.98
C LEU A 66 -11.30 11.36 -12.51
N THR A 67 -11.42 11.02 -13.80
CA THR A 67 -12.65 10.50 -14.41
C THR A 67 -12.33 9.45 -15.45
N GLY A 68 -13.16 8.43 -15.57
CA GLY A 68 -12.90 7.38 -16.57
C GLY A 68 -13.90 6.25 -16.54
N GLN A 69 -13.47 5.09 -17.01
CA GLN A 69 -14.32 3.92 -17.18
C GLN A 69 -13.61 2.63 -16.77
N LEU A 70 -14.36 1.73 -16.16
CA LEU A 70 -14.00 0.34 -15.89
C LEU A 70 -14.89 -0.55 -16.73
N ASP A 71 -14.32 -1.30 -17.66
CA ASP A 71 -15.08 -2.20 -18.51
C ASP A 71 -15.36 -3.57 -17.85
N ALA A 72 -16.18 -4.38 -18.51
CA ALA A 72 -16.55 -5.72 -18.02
C ALA A 72 -15.37 -6.72 -18.02
N GLN A 73 -14.29 -6.42 -18.69
CA GLN A 73 -13.06 -7.21 -18.72
C GLN A 73 -12.07 -6.78 -17.63
N GLY A 74 -12.45 -5.79 -16.81
CA GLY A 74 -11.62 -5.25 -15.74
C GLY A 74 -10.56 -4.26 -16.21
N LYS A 75 -10.64 -3.74 -17.43
CA LYS A 75 -9.77 -2.68 -17.90
C LYS A 75 -10.25 -1.34 -17.36
N LEU A 76 -9.37 -0.61 -16.66
CA LEU A 76 -9.63 0.73 -16.15
C LEU A 76 -8.85 1.76 -16.97
N ASP A 77 -9.54 2.73 -17.53
CA ASP A 77 -8.95 3.91 -18.16
C ASP A 77 -9.40 5.16 -17.38
N LEU A 78 -8.46 5.91 -16.78
CA LEU A 78 -8.72 7.16 -16.05
C LEU A 78 -8.00 8.32 -16.72
N ALA A 79 -8.72 9.42 -16.96
CA ALA A 79 -8.14 10.71 -17.29
C ALA A 79 -7.91 11.53 -16.02
N GLU A 80 -6.74 12.13 -15.94
CA GLU A 80 -6.29 13.02 -14.86
C GLU A 80 -6.45 14.48 -15.28
N PHE A 81 -6.92 15.33 -14.37
CA PHE A 81 -7.17 16.74 -14.64
C PHE A 81 -6.52 17.62 -13.57
N ASP A 82 -5.78 18.64 -14.00
CA ASP A 82 -5.22 19.66 -13.14
C ASP A 82 -6.31 20.56 -12.52
N ALA A 83 -5.92 21.46 -11.63
CA ALA A 83 -6.82 22.42 -10.97
C ALA A 83 -7.55 23.36 -11.94
N ARG A 84 -7.07 23.49 -13.18
CA ARG A 84 -7.69 24.32 -14.25
C ARG A 84 -8.63 23.51 -15.12
N GLY A 85 -8.80 22.20 -14.85
CA GLY A 85 -9.62 21.30 -15.64
C GLY A 85 -9.00 20.86 -16.96
N LYS A 86 -7.70 21.10 -17.19
CA LYS A 86 -6.96 20.58 -18.34
C LYS A 86 -6.48 19.17 -18.03
N GLN A 87 -6.63 18.25 -18.98
CA GLN A 87 -6.08 16.92 -18.84
C GLN A 87 -4.54 16.97 -18.74
N SER A 88 -4.01 16.42 -17.64
CA SER A 88 -2.58 16.39 -17.30
C SER A 88 -1.95 15.02 -17.47
N GLY A 89 -2.75 13.95 -17.35
CA GLY A 89 -2.28 12.57 -17.48
C GLY A 89 -3.41 11.58 -17.73
N LYS A 90 -3.04 10.32 -17.75
CA LYS A 90 -3.97 9.18 -17.77
C LYS A 90 -3.37 7.96 -17.10
N PHE A 91 -4.22 7.16 -16.43
CA PHE A 91 -3.91 5.82 -15.99
C PHE A 91 -4.61 4.81 -16.90
N ALA A 92 -3.92 3.75 -17.25
CA ALA A 92 -4.48 2.60 -17.94
C ALA A 92 -4.09 1.35 -17.18
N CYS A 93 -5.07 0.61 -16.64
CA CYS A 93 -4.84 -0.61 -15.90
C CYS A 93 -5.48 -1.80 -16.61
N LYS A 94 -4.75 -2.90 -16.71
CA LYS A 94 -5.31 -4.19 -17.09
C LYS A 94 -5.74 -4.93 -15.82
N GLN A 95 -6.91 -5.59 -15.85
CA GLN A 95 -7.42 -6.39 -14.75
C GLN A 95 -7.38 -5.63 -13.40
N PHE A 96 -7.99 -4.46 -13.36
CA PHE A 96 -7.99 -3.57 -12.20
C PHE A 96 -8.46 -4.24 -10.88
N ASP A 97 -9.35 -5.23 -10.98
CA ASP A 97 -9.79 -6.02 -9.83
C ASP A 97 -8.86 -7.21 -9.49
N ALA A 98 -7.76 -7.39 -10.23
CA ALA A 98 -6.73 -8.32 -9.84
C ALA A 98 -6.11 -7.91 -8.50
N VAL A 99 -5.42 -8.84 -7.85
CA VAL A 99 -4.71 -8.58 -6.59
C VAL A 99 -3.66 -7.49 -6.79
N GLU A 100 -2.97 -7.54 -7.91
CA GLU A 100 -2.01 -6.55 -8.37
C GLU A 100 -2.36 -6.16 -9.81
N PRO A 101 -3.05 -5.04 -10.01
CA PRO A 101 -3.39 -4.59 -11.34
C PRO A 101 -2.13 -4.08 -12.07
N ASP A 102 -1.98 -4.48 -13.33
CA ASP A 102 -0.95 -3.96 -14.23
C ASP A 102 -1.39 -2.57 -14.72
N CYS A 103 -0.80 -1.54 -14.16
CA CYS A 103 -1.17 -0.15 -14.43
C CYS A 103 0.01 0.66 -14.99
N MET A 104 -0.29 1.49 -15.99
CA MET A 104 0.62 2.47 -16.55
C MET A 104 0.05 3.87 -16.40
N TRP A 105 0.88 4.81 -16.05
CA TRP A 105 0.58 6.24 -16.15
C TRP A 105 1.30 6.83 -17.35
N SER A 106 0.68 7.77 -18.06
CA SER A 106 1.35 8.52 -19.14
C SER A 106 0.77 9.92 -19.27
N ARG A 107 1.45 10.80 -20.00
CA ARG A 107 0.85 12.06 -20.45
C ARG A 107 -0.34 11.81 -21.38
N PRO A 108 -1.24 12.81 -21.59
CA PRO A 108 -2.41 12.66 -22.45
C PRO A 108 -2.09 12.21 -23.87
N ASP A 109 -0.95 12.65 -24.40
CA ASP A 109 -0.45 12.30 -25.75
C ASP A 109 0.21 10.89 -25.82
N GLY A 110 0.26 10.19 -24.68
CA GLY A 110 0.89 8.86 -24.60
C GLY A 110 2.38 8.87 -24.39
N THR A 111 2.99 10.04 -24.23
CA THR A 111 4.42 10.17 -23.92
C THR A 111 4.70 10.05 -22.41
N CYS A 112 5.97 9.89 -22.02
CA CYS A 112 6.39 9.79 -20.61
C CYS A 112 5.66 8.67 -19.85
N GLU A 113 5.64 7.47 -20.38
CA GLU A 113 5.06 6.31 -19.69
C GLU A 113 5.87 5.97 -18.45
N ALA A 114 5.14 5.68 -17.36
CA ALA A 114 5.71 5.22 -16.10
C ALA A 114 4.83 4.11 -15.53
N TYR A 115 5.46 3.08 -15.01
CA TYR A 115 4.74 2.04 -14.27
C TYR A 115 4.07 2.64 -13.03
N ALA A 116 2.81 2.26 -12.81
CA ALA A 116 2.04 2.69 -11.67
C ALA A 116 1.65 1.49 -10.81
N THR A 117 2.08 1.48 -9.56
CA THR A 117 1.55 0.53 -8.57
C THR A 117 0.26 1.08 -7.99
N ILE A 118 -0.78 0.26 -7.87
CA ILE A 118 -2.05 0.63 -7.26
C ILE A 118 -2.51 -0.54 -6.38
N THR A 119 -2.55 -0.35 -5.07
CA THR A 119 -2.99 -1.37 -4.11
C THR A 119 -4.22 -0.86 -3.37
N GLU A 120 -5.31 -1.62 -3.43
CA GLU A 120 -6.54 -1.28 -2.72
C GLU A 120 -6.36 -1.40 -1.21
N GLN A 121 -6.80 -0.37 -0.49
CA GLN A 121 -6.79 -0.34 0.95
C GLN A 121 -8.21 -0.54 1.48
N HIS A 122 -8.43 -1.62 2.21
CA HIS A 122 -9.71 -1.89 2.86
C HIS A 122 -9.67 -1.41 4.30
N ILE A 123 -10.09 -0.16 4.50
CA ILE A 123 -10.13 0.49 5.81
C ILE A 123 -11.60 0.71 6.19
N GLY A 124 -12.05 0.02 7.24
CA GLY A 124 -13.42 0.13 7.74
C GLY A 124 -13.47 0.04 9.26
N PHE A 125 -13.25 1.17 9.95
CA PHE A 125 -13.42 1.26 11.39
C PHE A 125 -14.81 1.80 11.73
N ALA A 126 -15.70 0.93 12.26
CA ALA A 126 -17.00 1.34 12.77
C ALA A 126 -16.90 2.05 14.13
N ASN A 127 -15.83 1.77 14.90
CA ASN A 127 -15.59 2.35 16.23
C ASN A 127 -14.97 3.76 16.18
N GLY A 128 -14.82 4.37 14.99
CA GLY A 128 -14.29 5.73 14.83
C GLY A 128 -12.77 5.85 14.93
N LEU A 129 -12.04 4.74 14.88
CA LEU A 129 -10.59 4.77 14.71
C LEU A 129 -10.22 5.33 13.33
N GLN A 130 -9.05 5.97 13.27
CA GLN A 130 -8.47 6.50 12.05
C GLN A 130 -7.00 6.09 11.97
N ILE A 131 -6.47 5.94 10.77
CA ILE A 131 -5.04 5.74 10.54
C ILE A 131 -4.44 7.09 10.20
N VAL A 132 -3.44 7.49 10.99
CA VAL A 132 -2.69 8.73 10.78
C VAL A 132 -1.21 8.42 10.59
N PRO A 133 -0.51 9.08 9.65
CA PRO A 133 0.92 8.88 9.46
C PRO A 133 1.71 9.51 10.60
N LYS A 134 2.72 8.79 11.11
CA LYS A 134 3.77 9.34 11.95
C LYS A 134 5.08 9.36 11.17
N THR A 135 5.58 10.55 10.86
CA THR A 135 6.81 10.73 10.11
C THR A 135 7.96 11.09 11.02
N ILE A 136 9.12 10.46 10.81
CA ILE A 136 10.39 10.78 11.45
C ILE A 136 11.38 11.11 10.34
N ALA A 137 11.98 12.29 10.39
CA ALA A 137 12.93 12.74 9.37
C ALA A 137 14.17 13.33 10.01
N ASN A 138 15.34 12.98 9.46
CA ASN A 138 16.61 13.58 9.80
C ASN A 138 17.41 13.84 8.51
N ARG A 139 17.43 15.09 8.07
CA ARG A 139 18.11 15.48 6.82
C ARG A 139 19.61 15.24 6.83
N ARG A 140 20.26 15.24 7.99
CA ARG A 140 21.72 15.04 8.07
C ARG A 140 22.12 13.60 7.79
N SER A 141 21.30 12.63 8.26
CA SER A 141 21.53 11.21 8.02
C SER A 141 20.78 10.65 6.81
N GLY A 142 20.03 11.48 6.07
CA GLY A 142 19.21 11.02 4.94
C GLY A 142 17.99 10.18 5.33
N VAL A 143 17.55 10.25 6.60
CA VAL A 143 16.41 9.46 7.11
C VAL A 143 15.10 10.18 6.85
N LYS A 144 14.16 9.48 6.20
CA LYS A 144 12.78 9.90 6.02
C LYS A 144 11.87 8.67 6.10
N VAL A 145 11.28 8.44 7.26
CA VAL A 145 10.46 7.26 7.52
C VAL A 145 9.06 7.64 7.97
N SER A 146 8.06 6.87 7.54
CA SER A 146 6.67 7.04 7.92
C SER A 146 6.10 5.69 8.36
N CYS A 147 5.33 5.69 9.45
CA CYS A 147 4.60 4.51 9.92
C CYS A 147 3.17 4.85 10.29
N PRO A 148 2.22 3.89 10.17
CA PRO A 148 0.84 4.12 10.55
C PRO A 148 0.69 4.20 12.07
N GLN A 149 -0.20 5.08 12.55
CA GLN A 149 -0.66 5.10 13.92
C GLN A 149 -2.18 5.10 13.94
N LEU A 150 -2.77 4.37 14.84
CA LEU A 150 -4.20 4.44 15.11
C LEU A 150 -4.49 5.63 16.03
N ALA A 151 -5.49 6.42 15.69
CA ALA A 151 -5.97 7.53 16.48
C ALA A 151 -7.49 7.38 16.71
N ALA A 152 -7.97 7.76 17.90
CA ALA A 152 -9.39 7.78 18.21
C ALA A 152 -9.91 9.22 18.16
N ALA A 153 -11.04 9.44 17.52
CA ALA A 153 -11.69 10.74 17.48
C ALA A 153 -12.27 11.08 18.89
N GLY A 154 -11.48 11.76 19.71
CA GLY A 154 -11.92 12.29 21.02
C GLY A 154 -11.92 11.29 22.18
N GLY A 155 -11.23 10.16 22.09
CA GLY A 155 -11.19 9.14 23.13
C GLY A 155 -9.82 8.51 23.34
N ALA A 156 -9.71 7.68 24.38
CA ALA A 156 -8.56 6.83 24.61
C ALA A 156 -8.55 5.66 23.61
N LEU A 157 -7.36 5.25 23.17
CA LEU A 157 -7.19 4.05 22.35
C LEU A 157 -7.50 2.79 23.16
N SER A 158 -8.07 1.78 22.52
CA SER A 158 -8.14 0.44 23.10
C SER A 158 -6.75 -0.11 23.38
N PRO A 159 -6.60 -1.07 24.33
CA PRO A 159 -5.30 -1.71 24.59
C PRO A 159 -4.63 -2.27 23.33
N GLY A 160 -5.40 -2.90 22.43
CA GLY A 160 -4.90 -3.43 21.16
C GLY A 160 -4.39 -2.34 20.21
N ALA A 161 -5.17 -1.27 20.03
CA ALA A 161 -4.74 -0.14 19.20
C ALA A 161 -3.48 0.55 19.76
N ALA A 162 -3.41 0.74 21.07
CA ALA A 162 -2.23 1.30 21.73
C ALA A 162 -0.99 0.39 21.60
N SER A 163 -1.18 -0.93 21.66
CA SER A 163 -0.08 -1.90 21.51
C SER A 163 0.39 -1.99 20.05
N PHE A 164 -0.53 -1.99 19.08
CA PHE A 164 -0.19 -1.87 17.68
C PHE A 164 0.69 -0.64 17.42
N ASN A 165 0.27 0.54 17.91
CA ASN A 165 1.03 1.78 17.75
C ASN A 165 2.45 1.67 18.33
N ARG A 166 2.60 1.08 19.51
CA ARG A 166 3.93 0.86 20.11
C ARG A 166 4.76 -0.10 19.25
N ARG A 167 4.15 -1.19 18.76
CA ARG A 167 4.87 -2.21 18.00
C ARG A 167 5.35 -1.68 16.65
N VAL A 168 4.49 -1.02 15.87
CA VAL A 168 4.89 -0.48 14.57
C VAL A 168 5.93 0.63 14.72
N LEU A 169 5.84 1.45 15.77
CA LEU A 169 6.85 2.46 16.07
C LEU A 169 8.19 1.83 16.45
N ALA A 170 8.18 0.74 17.22
CA ALA A 170 9.40 0.01 17.59
C ALA A 170 10.10 -0.61 16.36
N LEU A 171 9.33 -1.19 15.43
CA LEU A 171 9.87 -1.66 14.14
C LEU A 171 10.51 -0.52 13.34
N THR A 172 9.84 0.61 13.25
CA THR A 172 10.36 1.79 12.55
C THR A 172 11.64 2.34 13.22
N GLN A 173 11.68 2.40 14.54
CA GLN A 173 12.87 2.84 15.29
C GLN A 173 14.03 1.85 15.13
N LYS A 174 13.73 0.55 15.05
CA LYS A 174 14.74 -0.47 14.76
C LYS A 174 15.37 -0.25 13.39
N ALA A 175 14.57 -0.04 12.34
CA ALA A 175 15.07 0.25 10.99
C ALA A 175 15.98 1.49 10.97
N ILE A 176 15.59 2.57 11.67
CA ILE A 176 16.45 3.77 11.80
C ILE A 176 17.77 3.46 12.52
N LYS A 177 17.71 2.65 13.57
CA LYS A 177 18.90 2.27 14.36
C LYS A 177 19.85 1.38 13.57
N ASP A 178 19.29 0.46 12.78
CA ASP A 178 20.06 -0.51 11.99
C ASP A 178 20.64 0.11 10.70
N PHE A 179 20.13 1.28 10.31
CA PHE A 179 20.65 2.01 9.15
C PHE A 179 22.06 2.55 9.42
N GLU A 180 23.03 2.03 8.69
CA GLU A 180 24.40 2.46 8.73
C GLU A 180 24.70 3.40 7.54
N PRO A 181 24.73 4.72 7.76
CA PRO A 181 25.08 5.66 6.68
C PRO A 181 26.51 5.44 6.23
N GLY A 182 26.73 5.39 4.94
CA GLY A 182 28.08 5.33 4.34
C GLY A 182 28.86 6.61 4.53
N SER A 183 30.15 6.60 4.14
CA SER A 183 31.07 7.71 4.35
C SER A 183 30.79 8.95 3.50
N GLU A 184 29.98 8.83 2.43
CA GLU A 184 29.66 9.95 1.55
C GLU A 184 28.49 10.77 2.10
N ALA A 185 28.82 11.87 2.77
CA ALA A 185 27.81 12.79 3.30
C ALA A 185 26.86 13.30 2.20
N GLY A 186 25.56 13.25 2.47
CA GLY A 186 24.51 13.74 1.57
C GLY A 186 24.06 12.77 0.48
N LYS A 187 24.67 11.59 0.37
CA LYS A 187 24.22 10.53 -0.56
C LYS A 187 23.48 9.39 0.15
N ASN A 188 23.53 9.35 1.48
CA ASN A 188 22.83 8.32 2.25
C ASN A 188 21.33 8.58 2.26
N ALA A 189 20.53 7.53 2.15
CA ALA A 189 19.08 7.58 2.26
C ALA A 189 18.53 6.34 2.97
N LEU A 190 17.65 6.56 3.94
CA LEU A 190 16.72 5.58 4.46
C LEU A 190 15.31 6.15 4.28
N GLU A 191 14.56 5.59 3.35
CA GLU A 191 13.16 5.91 3.15
C GLU A 191 12.32 4.71 3.51
N ARG A 192 11.36 4.90 4.44
CA ARG A 192 10.41 3.84 4.82
C ARG A 192 9.00 4.41 4.73
N ASN A 193 8.15 3.71 3.99
CA ASN A 193 6.74 4.02 3.82
C ASN A 193 5.89 2.83 4.26
N TYR A 194 4.57 2.99 4.24
CA TYR A 194 3.65 1.91 4.58
C TYR A 194 2.44 1.89 3.66
N ASN A 195 1.90 0.69 3.48
CA ASN A 195 0.59 0.45 2.89
C ASN A 195 -0.30 -0.27 3.92
N VAL A 196 -1.57 0.11 3.99
CA VAL A 196 -2.55 -0.62 4.80
C VAL A 196 -3.18 -1.68 3.89
N LEU A 197 -2.92 -2.94 4.19
CA LEU A 197 -3.43 -4.06 3.40
C LEU A 197 -4.91 -4.31 3.72
N ILE A 198 -5.24 -4.31 5.02
CA ILE A 198 -6.60 -4.38 5.54
C ILE A 198 -6.63 -3.77 6.94
N ALA A 199 -7.71 -3.08 7.29
CA ALA A 199 -7.93 -2.56 8.65
C ALA A 199 -9.42 -2.53 8.98
N GLY A 200 -9.75 -2.98 10.19
CA GLY A 200 -11.08 -2.97 10.78
C GLY A 200 -11.00 -2.91 12.30
N ASP A 201 -12.15 -2.96 12.97
CA ASP A 201 -12.23 -2.81 14.43
C ASP A 201 -11.45 -3.86 15.22
N ASP A 202 -11.27 -5.04 14.64
CA ASP A 202 -10.65 -6.20 15.29
C ASP A 202 -9.30 -6.61 14.68
N LEU A 203 -8.94 -6.09 13.50
CA LEU A 203 -7.75 -6.53 12.77
C LEU A 203 -7.14 -5.37 11.98
N ILE A 204 -5.81 -5.31 11.98
CA ILE A 204 -5.05 -4.48 11.06
C ILE A 204 -3.86 -5.27 10.50
N SER A 205 -3.65 -5.19 9.19
CA SER A 205 -2.47 -5.72 8.50
C SER A 205 -1.85 -4.61 7.66
N VAL A 206 -0.56 -4.37 7.86
CA VAL A 206 0.20 -3.32 7.18
C VAL A 206 1.48 -3.87 6.59
N GLU A 207 1.85 -3.36 5.43
CA GLU A 207 3.11 -3.56 4.75
C GLU A 207 3.96 -2.32 4.94
N MET A 208 5.24 -2.48 5.18
CA MET A 208 6.21 -1.39 5.22
C MET A 208 7.25 -1.66 4.13
N THR A 209 7.43 -0.69 3.25
CA THR A 209 8.45 -0.71 2.19
C THR A 209 9.62 0.12 2.64
N GLU A 210 10.83 -0.38 2.45
CA GLU A 210 12.06 0.28 2.86
C GLU A 210 13.03 0.36 1.69
N TYR A 211 13.55 1.56 1.45
CA TYR A 211 14.62 1.85 0.51
C TYR A 211 15.84 2.33 1.30
N GLN A 212 16.96 1.67 1.11
CA GLN A 212 18.23 2.04 1.75
C GLN A 212 19.31 2.29 0.71
N TYR A 213 20.02 3.41 0.88
CA TYR A 213 21.23 3.68 0.14
C TYR A 213 22.30 4.22 1.09
N SER A 214 23.41 3.50 1.24
CA SER A 214 24.56 3.90 2.06
C SER A 214 25.85 4.00 1.23
N GLY A 215 25.72 4.14 -0.08
CA GLY A 215 26.83 4.07 -1.04
C GLY A 215 26.89 2.71 -1.73
N GLY A 216 27.60 2.64 -2.86
CA GLY A 216 27.72 1.44 -3.68
C GLY A 216 27.01 1.56 -5.03
N ALA A 217 26.86 0.41 -5.73
CA ALA A 217 26.39 0.37 -7.10
C ALA A 217 24.86 0.60 -7.22
N HIS A 218 24.08 0.17 -6.22
CA HIS A 218 22.61 0.27 -6.22
C HIS A 218 22.08 0.37 -4.78
N PRO A 219 20.86 0.89 -4.59
CA PRO A 219 20.13 0.81 -3.32
C PRO A 219 19.70 -0.62 -3.02
N ASN A 220 19.27 -0.84 -1.77
CA ASN A 220 18.58 -2.04 -1.34
C ASN A 220 17.11 -1.69 -1.03
N ASP A 221 16.19 -2.48 -1.55
CA ASP A 221 14.78 -2.41 -1.23
C ASP A 221 14.41 -3.64 -0.38
N SER A 222 13.52 -3.47 0.59
CA SER A 222 13.02 -4.56 1.40
C SER A 222 11.58 -4.33 1.85
N PHE A 223 10.93 -5.42 2.25
CA PHE A 223 9.58 -5.41 2.80
C PHE A 223 9.60 -5.92 4.23
N ASP A 224 8.78 -5.29 5.06
CA ASP A 224 8.42 -5.76 6.39
C ASP A 224 6.90 -5.67 6.53
N SER A 225 6.32 -6.39 7.47
CA SER A 225 4.87 -6.36 7.66
C SER A 225 4.50 -6.58 9.11
N LEU A 226 3.31 -6.14 9.47
CA LEU A 226 2.73 -6.37 10.78
C LEU A 226 1.24 -6.67 10.63
N THR A 227 0.83 -7.86 11.04
CA THR A 227 -0.57 -8.22 11.18
C THR A 227 -0.91 -8.33 12.66
N TYR A 228 -1.93 -7.58 13.10
CA TYR A 228 -2.25 -7.42 14.52
C TYR A 228 -3.74 -7.62 14.77
N ASP A 229 -4.09 -8.54 15.67
CA ASP A 229 -5.44 -8.70 16.22
C ASP A 229 -5.65 -7.64 17.31
N LEU A 230 -6.44 -6.61 17.00
CA LEU A 230 -6.72 -5.49 17.90
C LEU A 230 -7.61 -5.91 19.08
N SER A 231 -8.52 -6.87 18.88
CA SER A 231 -9.42 -7.37 19.92
C SER A 231 -8.72 -8.32 20.88
N ALA A 232 -7.87 -9.21 20.37
CA ALA A 232 -7.06 -10.09 21.21
C ALA A 232 -5.80 -9.40 21.75
N ASN A 233 -5.48 -8.19 21.30
CA ASN A 233 -4.26 -7.45 21.65
C ASN A 233 -2.99 -8.28 21.35
N LYS A 234 -2.92 -8.86 20.15
CA LYS A 234 -1.89 -9.84 19.78
C LYS A 234 -1.32 -9.55 18.39
N GLU A 235 0.00 -9.51 18.26
CA GLU A 235 0.69 -9.65 16.99
C GLU A 235 0.51 -11.09 16.49
N LEU A 236 0.10 -11.26 15.23
CA LEU A 236 -0.15 -12.57 14.65
C LEU A 236 1.09 -13.06 13.91
N GLY A 237 1.49 -14.30 14.20
CA GLY A 237 2.41 -15.06 13.37
C GLY A 237 1.69 -15.77 12.22
N LEU A 238 2.41 -16.13 11.15
CA LEU A 238 1.82 -16.85 10.02
C LEU A 238 1.16 -18.17 10.46
N ASP A 239 1.78 -18.91 11.39
CA ASP A 239 1.25 -20.14 11.97
C ASP A 239 -0.07 -19.95 12.73
N ASP A 240 -0.38 -18.74 13.18
CA ASP A 240 -1.65 -18.46 13.86
C ASP A 240 -2.86 -18.63 12.92
N LEU A 241 -2.66 -18.55 11.62
CA LEU A 241 -3.72 -18.69 10.62
C LEU A 241 -4.07 -20.16 10.31
N PHE A 242 -3.10 -21.07 10.45
CA PHE A 242 -3.18 -22.43 9.91
C PHE A 242 -3.38 -23.49 10.99
N LYS A 243 -3.98 -24.62 10.59
CA LYS A 243 -4.15 -25.79 11.44
C LYS A 243 -2.77 -26.32 11.85
N PRO A 244 -2.55 -26.68 13.12
CA PRO A 244 -1.29 -27.27 13.55
C PRO A 244 -0.93 -28.52 12.74
N GLY A 245 0.32 -28.60 12.29
CA GLY A 245 0.82 -29.74 11.51
C GLY A 245 0.28 -29.84 10.07
N SER A 246 -0.45 -28.83 9.57
CA SER A 246 -0.87 -28.80 8.18
C SER A 246 0.28 -28.38 7.24
N ASP A 247 0.24 -28.89 6.01
CA ASP A 247 1.29 -28.68 4.99
C ASP A 247 1.09 -27.41 4.18
N TYR A 248 0.65 -26.31 4.84
CA TYR A 248 0.38 -25.05 4.19
C TYR A 248 1.63 -24.40 3.55
N LYS A 249 2.81 -24.63 4.13
CA LYS A 249 4.07 -24.05 3.60
C LYS A 249 4.39 -24.61 2.22
N THR A 250 4.23 -25.92 2.02
CA THR A 250 4.38 -26.56 0.70
C THR A 250 3.36 -26.04 -0.30
N ALA A 251 2.10 -25.84 0.11
CA ALA A 251 1.08 -25.27 -0.77
C ALA A 251 1.43 -23.82 -1.19
N ILE A 252 1.91 -23.02 -0.24
CA ILE A 252 2.41 -21.67 -0.50
C ILE A 252 3.58 -21.71 -1.50
N ALA A 253 4.61 -22.52 -1.22
CA ALA A 253 5.83 -22.59 -2.05
C ALA A 253 5.49 -23.00 -3.49
N LYS A 254 4.66 -24.02 -3.69
CA LYS A 254 4.20 -24.45 -5.03
C LYS A 254 3.49 -23.34 -5.79
N TYR A 255 2.60 -22.62 -5.11
CA TYR A 255 1.90 -21.50 -5.73
C TYR A 255 2.87 -20.40 -6.13
N VAL A 256 3.79 -20.01 -5.23
CA VAL A 256 4.77 -18.94 -5.46
C VAL A 256 5.70 -19.27 -6.63
N VAL A 257 6.23 -20.50 -6.71
CA VAL A 257 7.04 -20.94 -7.87
C VAL A 257 6.26 -20.76 -9.16
N ALA A 258 5.02 -21.25 -9.22
CA ALA A 258 4.20 -21.15 -10.42
C ALA A 258 3.88 -19.69 -10.80
N ASP A 259 3.62 -18.82 -9.80
CA ASP A 259 3.35 -17.40 -10.03
C ASP A 259 4.59 -16.65 -10.51
N ILE A 260 5.75 -16.89 -9.91
CA ILE A 260 7.02 -16.28 -10.32
C ILE A 260 7.35 -16.68 -11.77
N GLU A 261 7.23 -17.96 -12.12
CA GLU A 261 7.47 -18.43 -13.48
C GLU A 261 6.54 -17.78 -14.51
N LYS A 262 5.26 -17.66 -14.16
CA LYS A 262 4.27 -16.98 -15.01
C LYS A 262 4.65 -15.50 -15.22
N ARG A 263 5.02 -14.79 -14.16
CA ARG A 263 5.43 -13.37 -14.23
C ARG A 263 6.72 -13.20 -15.03
N ALA A 264 7.67 -14.09 -14.86
CA ALA A 264 8.94 -14.06 -15.58
C ALA A 264 8.78 -14.28 -17.10
N VAL A 265 7.91 -15.20 -17.48
CA VAL A 265 7.56 -15.39 -18.91
C VAL A 265 6.93 -14.11 -19.46
N ALA A 266 6.02 -13.50 -18.75
CA ALA A 266 5.36 -12.26 -19.19
C ALA A 266 6.34 -11.07 -19.31
N ILE A 267 7.31 -10.97 -18.41
CA ILE A 267 8.38 -9.96 -18.48
C ILE A 267 9.24 -10.20 -19.73
N GLU A 268 9.73 -11.43 -19.94
CA GLU A 268 10.56 -11.78 -21.09
C GLU A 268 9.83 -11.55 -22.43
N GLU A 269 8.55 -11.89 -22.52
CA GLU A 269 7.74 -11.62 -23.72
C GLU A 269 7.61 -10.11 -24.00
N SER A 270 7.44 -9.30 -22.95
CA SER A 270 7.36 -7.85 -23.04
C SER A 270 8.69 -7.24 -23.52
N ASP A 271 9.80 -7.67 -22.90
CA ASP A 271 11.14 -7.20 -23.23
C ASP A 271 11.54 -7.59 -24.66
N ALA A 272 11.33 -8.85 -25.02
CA ALA A 272 11.59 -9.36 -26.36
C ALA A 272 10.82 -8.57 -27.43
N LYS A 273 9.56 -8.25 -27.16
CA LYS A 273 8.73 -7.43 -28.05
C LYS A 273 9.28 -6.01 -28.19
N SER A 274 9.70 -5.39 -27.07
CA SER A 274 10.25 -4.03 -27.07
C SER A 274 11.59 -3.93 -27.82
N GLU A 275 12.39 -5.00 -27.74
CA GLU A 275 13.70 -5.12 -28.40
C GLU A 275 13.62 -5.69 -29.85
N GLY A 276 12.44 -6.08 -30.31
CA GLY A 276 12.24 -6.66 -31.65
C GLY A 276 12.87 -8.04 -31.83
N ARG A 277 13.08 -8.80 -30.76
CA ARG A 277 13.64 -10.15 -30.73
C ARG A 277 12.57 -11.19 -30.37
N LYS A 278 12.94 -12.47 -30.52
CA LYS A 278 12.09 -13.57 -30.02
C LYS A 278 12.31 -13.76 -28.51
N PRO A 279 11.26 -14.12 -27.75
CA PRO A 279 11.41 -14.49 -26.33
C PRO A 279 12.36 -15.69 -26.17
N VAL A 280 13.19 -15.63 -25.16
CA VAL A 280 14.11 -16.72 -24.78
C VAL A 280 13.42 -17.60 -23.74
N LYS A 281 13.33 -18.89 -24.00
CA LYS A 281 12.86 -19.86 -23.02
C LYS A 281 13.99 -20.21 -22.07
N ARG A 282 13.71 -20.16 -20.76
CA ARG A 282 14.65 -20.65 -19.76
C ARG A 282 14.47 -22.16 -19.57
N ASP A 283 15.57 -22.83 -19.28
CA ASP A 283 15.58 -24.28 -18.99
C ASP A 283 15.36 -24.53 -17.49
N ASP A 284 15.81 -23.61 -16.63
CA ASP A 284 15.71 -23.72 -15.16
C ASP A 284 14.70 -22.72 -14.60
N PRO A 285 14.00 -23.06 -13.50
CA PRO A 285 13.12 -22.14 -12.79
C PRO A 285 13.91 -21.00 -12.14
N ILE A 286 13.28 -19.82 -11.95
CA ILE A 286 13.88 -18.68 -11.24
C ILE A 286 14.14 -19.04 -9.78
N VAL A 287 13.16 -19.71 -9.14
CA VAL A 287 13.23 -20.17 -7.75
C VAL A 287 12.68 -21.59 -7.65
N THR A 288 13.13 -22.32 -6.64
CA THR A 288 12.62 -23.65 -6.31
C THR A 288 11.85 -23.62 -4.98
N GLU A 289 11.02 -24.64 -4.72
CA GLU A 289 10.25 -24.73 -3.46
C GLU A 289 11.17 -24.67 -2.22
N ASP A 290 12.36 -25.28 -2.28
CA ASP A 290 13.32 -25.31 -1.17
C ASP A 290 13.83 -23.89 -0.81
N GLN A 291 13.97 -23.01 -1.80
CA GLN A 291 14.39 -21.62 -1.59
C GLN A 291 13.29 -20.76 -0.97
N LEU A 292 12.06 -21.24 -0.96
CA LEU A 292 10.87 -20.57 -0.42
C LEU A 292 10.48 -21.10 0.98
N SER A 293 11.33 -21.91 1.61
CA SER A 293 11.06 -22.51 2.93
C SER A 293 10.93 -21.46 4.05
N GLU A 294 11.57 -20.30 3.89
CA GLU A 294 11.51 -19.19 4.83
C GLU A 294 10.78 -17.99 4.23
N ILE A 295 9.58 -17.74 4.73
CA ILE A 295 8.81 -16.54 4.43
C ILE A 295 9.30 -15.46 5.38
N SER A 296 9.95 -14.41 4.85
CA SER A 296 10.55 -13.34 5.65
C SER A 296 9.48 -12.47 6.33
N SER A 297 8.38 -12.23 5.63
CA SER A 297 7.29 -11.41 6.11
C SER A 297 5.98 -11.78 5.41
N TRP A 298 4.82 -11.41 5.97
CA TRP A 298 3.52 -11.76 5.41
C TRP A 298 2.43 -10.80 5.88
N GLY A 299 1.35 -10.68 5.12
CA GLY A 299 0.20 -9.87 5.49
C GLY A 299 -1.12 -10.42 4.95
N LEU A 300 -2.23 -9.88 5.45
CA LEU A 300 -3.56 -10.19 4.99
C LEU A 300 -4.09 -9.08 4.09
N THR A 301 -4.68 -9.47 2.98
CA THR A 301 -5.44 -8.59 2.08
C THR A 301 -6.87 -9.14 1.95
N PRO A 302 -7.84 -8.39 1.43
CA PRO A 302 -9.17 -8.93 1.16
C PRO A 302 -9.19 -10.07 0.13
N LYS A 303 -8.19 -10.15 -0.73
CA LYS A 303 -8.13 -11.11 -1.85
C LYS A 303 -7.24 -12.32 -1.58
N GLY A 304 -6.34 -12.22 -0.59
CA GLY A 304 -5.39 -13.30 -0.31
C GLY A 304 -4.37 -12.96 0.76
N LEU A 305 -3.49 -13.92 0.97
CA LEU A 305 -2.33 -13.82 1.82
C LEU A 305 -1.17 -13.25 0.99
N VAL A 306 -0.60 -12.12 1.36
CA VAL A 306 0.63 -11.63 0.77
C VAL A 306 1.82 -12.20 1.54
N VAL A 307 2.82 -12.68 0.81
CA VAL A 307 4.10 -13.17 1.36
C VAL A 307 5.25 -12.41 0.71
N TYR A 308 6.29 -12.20 1.49
CA TYR A 308 7.50 -11.50 1.08
C TYR A 308 8.70 -12.41 1.24
N PHE A 309 9.63 -12.26 0.32
CA PHE A 309 10.90 -12.95 0.29
C PHE A 309 12.01 -11.91 0.25
N ASP A 310 13.22 -12.31 0.56
CA ASP A 310 14.44 -11.48 0.47
C ASP A 310 15.34 -12.11 -0.59
N PHE A 311 14.97 -11.93 -1.85
CA PHE A 311 15.72 -12.47 -2.96
C PHE A 311 16.93 -11.59 -3.29
N ALA A 312 17.92 -12.19 -3.97
CA ALA A 312 19.04 -11.45 -4.52
C ALA A 312 18.51 -10.34 -5.49
N HIS A 313 19.21 -9.20 -5.52
CA HIS A 313 18.82 -8.02 -6.31
C HIS A 313 18.40 -8.34 -7.76
N ALA A 314 19.05 -9.29 -8.41
CA ALA A 314 18.75 -9.68 -9.79
C ALA A 314 17.32 -10.23 -10.01
N ILE A 315 16.70 -10.75 -8.95
CA ILE A 315 15.35 -11.31 -8.97
C ILE A 315 14.41 -10.68 -7.92
N ALA A 316 14.81 -9.56 -7.33
CA ALA A 316 14.04 -8.85 -6.31
C ALA A 316 12.67 -8.35 -6.80
N VAL A 317 12.46 -8.26 -8.11
CA VAL A 317 11.14 -7.98 -8.71
C VAL A 317 10.08 -9.03 -8.33
N PHE A 318 10.50 -10.20 -7.84
CA PHE A 318 9.65 -11.30 -7.40
C PHE A 318 9.52 -11.41 -5.87
N ASP A 319 10.09 -10.50 -5.09
CA ASP A 319 10.10 -10.54 -3.62
C ASP A 319 8.70 -10.57 -2.99
N ARG A 320 7.67 -10.23 -3.74
CA ARG A 320 6.30 -10.15 -3.27
C ARG A 320 5.36 -11.01 -4.11
N THR A 321 4.56 -11.86 -3.46
CA THR A 321 3.51 -12.66 -4.11
C THR A 321 2.24 -12.64 -3.28
N VAL A 322 1.08 -12.48 -3.93
CA VAL A 322 -0.22 -12.64 -3.27
C VAL A 322 -0.82 -13.99 -3.62
N ILE A 323 -1.14 -14.74 -2.59
CA ILE A 323 -1.70 -16.10 -2.66
C ILE A 323 -3.20 -16.01 -2.41
N PRO A 324 -4.06 -16.29 -3.40
CA PRO A 324 -5.49 -16.31 -3.22
C PRO A 324 -5.90 -17.26 -2.09
N TYR A 325 -6.89 -16.89 -1.29
CA TYR A 325 -7.32 -17.70 -0.15
C TYR A 325 -7.75 -19.12 -0.50
N ASN A 326 -8.31 -19.34 -1.70
CA ASN A 326 -8.70 -20.68 -2.16
C ASN A 326 -7.53 -21.67 -2.24
N VAL A 327 -6.30 -21.18 -2.46
CA VAL A 327 -5.07 -22.00 -2.49
C VAL A 327 -4.74 -22.57 -1.13
N VAL A 328 -4.99 -21.82 -0.06
CA VAL A 328 -4.64 -22.16 1.33
C VAL A 328 -5.86 -22.48 2.20
N SER A 329 -7.07 -22.40 1.66
CA SER A 329 -8.32 -22.46 2.44
C SER A 329 -8.50 -23.74 3.25
N GLU A 330 -8.06 -24.89 2.72
CA GLU A 330 -8.16 -26.18 3.40
C GLU A 330 -7.26 -26.29 4.65
N TYR A 331 -6.18 -25.50 4.69
CA TYR A 331 -5.22 -25.46 5.79
C TYR A 331 -5.57 -24.43 6.87
N LEU A 332 -6.47 -23.49 6.58
CA LEU A 332 -6.83 -22.44 7.54
C LEU A 332 -7.53 -22.99 8.77
N LYS A 333 -7.21 -22.43 9.94
CA LYS A 333 -7.98 -22.67 11.17
C LYS A 333 -9.42 -22.16 11.01
N PRO A 334 -10.43 -22.88 11.49
CA PRO A 334 -11.76 -22.32 11.66
C PRO A 334 -11.66 -21.02 12.50
N ASN A 335 -12.32 -19.97 12.08
CA ASN A 335 -12.35 -18.66 12.78
C ASN A 335 -11.02 -17.88 12.82
N SER A 336 -9.99 -18.28 12.07
CA SER A 336 -8.83 -17.41 11.88
C SER A 336 -9.23 -16.11 11.17
N PRO A 337 -8.48 -15.02 11.31
CA PRO A 337 -8.74 -13.78 10.56
C PRO A 337 -8.85 -14.03 9.06
N ALA A 338 -7.96 -14.85 8.49
CA ALA A 338 -8.01 -15.22 7.07
C ALA A 338 -9.31 -15.94 6.67
N THR A 339 -9.81 -16.85 7.53
CA THR A 339 -11.08 -17.54 7.29
C THR A 339 -12.27 -16.57 7.32
N ARG A 340 -12.26 -15.60 8.21
CA ARG A 340 -13.31 -14.57 8.28
C ARG A 340 -13.34 -13.71 7.02
N ILE A 341 -12.17 -13.25 6.55
CA ILE A 341 -12.05 -12.45 5.32
C ILE A 341 -12.51 -13.26 4.10
N TYR A 342 -12.09 -14.53 3.98
CA TYR A 342 -12.38 -15.37 2.83
C TYR A 342 -13.88 -15.72 2.68
N LYS A 343 -14.65 -15.73 3.79
CA LYS A 343 -16.08 -16.08 3.80
C LYS A 343 -17.01 -14.90 3.52
N HIS A 344 -16.50 -13.70 3.48
CA HIS A 344 -17.22 -12.47 3.15
C HIS A 344 -16.91 -11.97 1.74
#